data_d03756afc5166d4e74e82ee0de96f6fe
#
_entry.id   d03756afc5166d4e74e82ee0de96f6fe
#
_cell.length_a   1.000
_cell.length_b   1.000
_cell.length_c   1.000
_cell.angle_alpha   90.00
_cell.angle_beta   90.00
_cell.angle_gamma   90.00
#
_symmetry.space_group_name_H-M   'P 1'
#
loop_
_entity.id
_entity.type
_entity.pdbx_description
1 polymer ?
#
loop_
_entity_poly.entity_id
_entity_poly.type
_entity_poly.pdbx_seq_one_letter_code
_entity_poly.pdbx_strand_id
1 'polypeptide(L)'
;MKNYFPNKSTSTLQKKMLIQPFFVDQRLKSKKIIKGMGSNYSWSQSDIIKGIEGDLKKGIKNFLLFLVPKEKQKLPEDFSFHYEVIRNLKQQFQNDIILLIDTCLCSITPDGHCGISHKKKIDLKKTHYALGLA
;
A
#
# COMPACT_ATOMS: atom_id res chain seq x y z
N MET A 1 -10.04 -43.19 16.68
CA MET A 1 -9.95 -41.82 16.17
C MET A 1 -8.47 -41.40 16.15
N LYS A 2 -7.86 -41.30 14.96
CA LYS A 2 -6.47 -40.84 14.82
C LYS A 2 -6.48 -39.31 14.93
N ASN A 3 -5.75 -38.77 15.93
CA ASN A 3 -5.58 -37.35 16.12
C ASN A 3 -4.81 -36.74 14.93
N TYR A 4 -5.53 -36.06 14.08
CA TYR A 4 -5.00 -35.29 12.96
C TYR A 4 -4.57 -33.89 13.49
N PHE A 5 -3.51 -33.85 14.28
CA PHE A 5 -2.79 -32.59 14.48
C PHE A 5 -1.47 -32.71 13.71
N PRO A 6 -1.28 -31.90 12.67
CA PRO A 6 0.01 -31.88 12.00
C PRO A 6 1.07 -31.48 13.02
N ASN A 7 2.23 -32.14 12.97
CA ASN A 7 3.40 -31.81 13.76
C ASN A 7 3.54 -30.29 13.87
N LYS A 8 3.68 -29.80 15.12
CA LYS A 8 4.05 -28.41 15.39
C LYS A 8 5.41 -28.14 14.75
N SER A 9 5.41 -27.80 13.45
CA SER A 9 6.57 -27.13 12.89
C SER A 9 6.62 -25.77 13.58
N THR A 10 7.54 -25.59 14.51
CA THR A 10 7.87 -24.30 15.09
C THR A 10 8.47 -23.46 13.97
N SER A 11 7.63 -22.79 13.18
CA SER A 11 8.09 -21.85 12.20
C SER A 11 8.65 -20.64 12.95
N THR A 12 9.97 -20.54 12.98
CA THR A 12 10.65 -19.39 13.58
C THR A 12 10.37 -18.17 12.69
N LEU A 13 9.64 -17.18 13.21
CA LEU A 13 9.40 -15.93 12.52
C LEU A 13 10.72 -15.19 12.29
N GLN A 14 11.07 -14.93 11.04
CA GLN A 14 12.27 -14.19 10.65
C GLN A 14 11.89 -12.79 10.16
N LYS A 15 12.75 -11.80 10.40
CA LYS A 15 12.53 -10.41 9.97
C LYS A 15 12.27 -10.28 8.45
N LYS A 16 12.92 -11.10 7.64
CA LYS A 16 12.73 -11.17 6.19
C LYS A 16 11.32 -11.61 5.74
N MET A 17 10.53 -12.20 6.65
CA MET A 17 9.15 -12.62 6.39
C MET A 17 8.14 -11.51 6.73
N LEU A 18 8.58 -10.46 7.40
CA LEU A 18 7.72 -9.34 7.77
C LEU A 18 7.49 -8.44 6.56
N ILE A 19 6.27 -7.95 6.43
CA ILE A 19 5.87 -6.95 5.45
C ILE A 19 5.44 -5.71 6.23
N GLN A 20 6.13 -4.59 6.03
CA GLN A 20 5.81 -3.33 6.68
C GLN A 20 4.87 -2.51 5.80
N PRO A 21 3.63 -2.18 6.25
CA PRO A 21 2.74 -1.30 5.52
C PRO A 21 3.15 0.17 5.66
N PHE A 22 3.04 0.92 4.56
CA PHE A 22 3.20 2.36 4.50
C PHE A 22 2.00 3.01 3.81
N PHE A 23 1.40 4.01 4.45
CA PHE A 23 0.36 4.85 3.87
C PHE A 23 1.01 6.12 3.34
N VAL A 24 0.98 6.34 2.02
CA VAL A 24 1.60 7.52 1.38
C VAL A 24 0.50 8.42 0.85
N ASP A 25 0.40 9.62 1.40
CA ASP A 25 -0.65 10.58 1.04
C ASP A 25 -0.04 11.78 0.31
N GLN A 26 -0.43 11.96 -0.95
CA GLN A 26 0.07 13.04 -1.82
C GLN A 26 -0.22 14.45 -1.28
N ARG A 27 -1.22 14.59 -0.40
CA ARG A 27 -1.61 15.88 0.19
C ARG A 27 -0.67 16.34 1.30
N LEU A 28 0.14 15.43 1.84
CA LEU A 28 1.01 15.72 2.98
C LEU A 28 2.35 16.30 2.54
N LYS A 29 2.81 17.32 3.24
CA LYS A 29 4.17 17.87 3.13
C LYS A 29 5.15 17.20 4.10
N SER A 30 4.64 16.58 5.17
CA SER A 30 5.42 15.83 6.17
C SER A 30 4.55 14.70 6.74
N LYS A 31 5.19 13.71 7.37
CA LYS A 31 4.48 12.58 7.98
C LYS A 31 3.51 13.05 9.06
N LYS A 32 2.37 12.38 9.18
CA LYS A 32 1.32 12.66 10.16
C LYS A 32 0.88 11.37 10.84
N ILE A 33 0.71 11.40 12.16
CA ILE A 33 0.20 10.25 12.90
C ILE A 33 -1.23 9.91 12.48
N ILE A 34 -1.53 8.62 12.34
CA ILE A 34 -2.88 8.15 12.05
C ILE A 34 -3.60 7.94 13.37
N LYS A 35 -4.63 8.75 13.63
CA LYS A 35 -5.43 8.65 14.87
C LYS A 35 -6.07 7.26 14.98
N GLY A 36 -5.93 6.63 16.16
CA GLY A 36 -6.50 5.32 16.42
C GLY A 36 -5.66 4.13 15.94
N MET A 37 -4.51 4.36 15.27
CA MET A 37 -3.62 3.30 14.78
C MET A 37 -2.26 3.26 15.51
N GLY A 38 -2.24 3.62 16.79
CA GLY A 38 -1.01 3.62 17.61
C GLY A 38 0.05 4.56 17.05
N SER A 39 1.26 4.06 16.84
CA SER A 39 2.41 4.82 16.30
C SER A 39 2.53 4.77 14.76
N ASN A 40 1.46 4.40 14.06
CA ASN A 40 1.48 4.39 12.60
C ASN A 40 1.30 5.80 12.01
N TYR A 41 1.93 6.02 10.88
CA TYR A 41 1.96 7.32 10.19
C TYR A 41 1.40 7.21 8.78
N SER A 42 0.71 8.26 8.35
CA SER A 42 0.56 8.60 6.95
C SER A 42 1.78 9.45 6.55
N TRP A 43 2.45 9.06 5.49
CA TRP A 43 3.73 9.62 5.05
C TRP A 43 3.54 10.56 3.87
N SER A 44 4.33 11.61 3.81
CA SER A 44 4.50 12.36 2.57
C SER A 44 5.38 11.58 1.59
N GLN A 45 5.31 11.94 0.31
CA GLN A 45 6.15 11.33 -0.73
C GLN A 45 7.66 11.52 -0.46
N SER A 46 8.05 12.61 0.20
CA SER A 46 9.45 12.87 0.56
C SER A 46 9.90 12.13 1.81
N ASP A 47 9.03 11.99 2.81
CA ASP A 47 9.42 11.40 4.10
C ASP A 47 9.42 9.87 4.10
N ILE A 48 8.70 9.21 3.16
CA ILE A 48 8.65 7.75 3.10
C ILE A 48 10.03 7.12 2.94
N ILE A 49 10.95 7.77 2.25
CA ILE A 49 12.32 7.32 2.07
C ILE A 49 12.98 7.10 3.45
N LYS A 50 12.87 8.07 4.34
CA LYS A 50 13.41 7.97 5.72
C LYS A 50 12.74 6.84 6.52
N GLY A 51 11.43 6.62 6.30
CA GLY A 51 10.69 5.52 6.92
C GLY A 51 11.24 4.16 6.50
N ILE A 52 11.40 3.96 5.20
CA ILE A 52 11.95 2.73 4.62
C ILE A 52 13.40 2.52 5.08
N GLU A 53 14.26 3.54 5.07
CA GLU A 53 15.64 3.46 5.57
C GLU A 53 15.69 3.02 7.03
N GLY A 54 14.78 3.56 7.86
CA GLY A 54 14.68 3.19 9.28
C GLY A 54 14.34 1.71 9.48
N ASP A 55 13.46 1.17 8.65
CA ASP A 55 13.05 -0.24 8.76
C ASP A 55 14.05 -1.20 8.07
N LEU A 56 14.73 -0.76 7.01
CA LEU A 56 15.87 -1.50 6.43
C LEU A 56 16.98 -1.72 7.47
N LYS A 57 17.33 -0.70 8.27
CA LYS A 57 18.31 -0.83 9.37
C LYS A 57 17.89 -1.86 10.42
N LYS A 58 16.58 -2.11 10.57
CA LYS A 58 16.03 -3.16 11.45
C LYS A 58 15.97 -4.54 10.77
N GLY A 59 16.30 -4.63 9.47
CA GLY A 59 16.32 -5.87 8.69
C GLY A 59 15.00 -6.22 8.00
N ILE A 60 14.06 -5.27 7.89
CA ILE A 60 12.81 -5.43 7.13
C ILE A 60 13.09 -4.99 5.69
N LYS A 61 12.72 -5.83 4.72
CA LYS A 61 12.96 -5.55 3.29
C LYS A 61 11.69 -5.53 2.43
N ASN A 62 10.57 -6.01 2.95
CA ASN A 62 9.31 -6.08 2.22
C ASN A 62 8.39 -4.96 2.71
N PHE A 63 7.88 -4.17 1.77
CA PHE A 63 7.05 -3.00 2.05
C PHE A 63 5.77 -3.06 1.24
N LEU A 64 4.61 -2.89 1.89
CA LEU A 64 3.31 -2.78 1.24
C LEU A 64 2.89 -1.32 1.23
N LEU A 65 2.68 -0.75 0.05
CA LEU A 65 2.32 0.65 -0.13
C LEU A 65 0.82 0.81 -0.36
N PHE A 66 0.19 1.66 0.46
CA PHE A 66 -1.15 2.19 0.27
C PHE A 66 -1.01 3.63 -0.22
N LEU A 67 -1.25 3.86 -1.51
CA LEU A 67 -1.04 5.14 -2.15
C LEU A 67 -2.35 5.92 -2.23
N VAL A 68 -2.36 7.13 -1.66
CA VAL A 68 -3.55 7.99 -1.57
C VAL A 68 -3.30 9.24 -2.41
N PRO A 69 -3.81 9.31 -3.66
CA PRO A 69 -3.67 10.49 -4.51
C PRO A 69 -4.48 11.66 -3.96
N LYS A 70 -4.06 12.87 -4.30
CA LYS A 70 -4.73 14.10 -3.91
C LYS A 70 -6.11 14.20 -4.56
N GLU A 71 -6.15 13.95 -5.86
CA GLU A 71 -7.36 14.06 -6.65
C GLU A 71 -8.13 12.73 -6.67
N LYS A 72 -9.44 12.84 -6.44
CA LYS A 72 -10.36 11.69 -6.51
C LYS A 72 -10.96 11.58 -7.89
N GLN A 73 -11.11 10.36 -8.40
CA GLN A 73 -11.58 10.09 -9.76
C GLN A 73 -12.84 9.22 -9.72
N LYS A 74 -13.90 9.65 -10.43
CA LYS A 74 -15.12 8.84 -10.59
C LYS A 74 -14.90 7.58 -11.41
N LEU A 75 -13.99 7.65 -12.38
CA LEU A 75 -13.41 6.52 -13.10
C LEU A 75 -11.89 6.67 -13.01
N PRO A 76 -11.22 5.83 -12.20
CA PRO A 76 -9.78 5.90 -12.05
C PRO A 76 -9.05 5.54 -13.36
N GLU A 77 -8.35 6.52 -13.93
CA GLU A 77 -7.56 6.37 -15.16
C GLU A 77 -6.17 6.99 -14.99
N ASP A 78 -6.00 7.94 -14.05
CA ASP A 78 -4.71 8.57 -13.76
C ASP A 78 -4.07 7.94 -12.52
N PHE A 79 -2.99 7.19 -12.73
CA PHE A 79 -2.14 6.59 -11.72
C PHE A 79 -0.73 7.22 -11.68
N SER A 80 -0.56 8.42 -12.24
CA SER A 80 0.73 9.11 -12.33
C SER A 80 1.43 9.23 -10.97
N PHE A 81 0.69 9.57 -9.92
CA PHE A 81 1.21 9.60 -8.55
C PHE A 81 1.75 8.25 -8.09
N HIS A 82 1.05 7.16 -8.39
CA HIS A 82 1.49 5.81 -8.02
C HIS A 82 2.80 5.46 -8.71
N TYR A 83 2.87 5.68 -10.03
CA TYR A 83 4.09 5.43 -10.80
C TYR A 83 5.27 6.30 -10.35
N GLU A 84 5.02 7.55 -10.00
CA GLU A 84 6.06 8.46 -9.50
C GLU A 84 6.65 7.95 -8.18
N VAL A 85 5.80 7.60 -7.19
CA VAL A 85 6.26 7.07 -5.91
C VAL A 85 7.06 5.79 -6.08
N ILE A 86 6.53 4.83 -6.88
CA ILE A 86 7.19 3.55 -7.14
C ILE A 86 8.54 3.77 -7.81
N ARG A 87 8.59 4.62 -8.84
CA ARG A 87 9.83 4.94 -9.58
C ARG A 87 10.88 5.54 -8.64
N ASN A 88 10.50 6.53 -7.84
CA ASN A 88 11.42 7.19 -6.91
C ASN A 88 11.99 6.20 -5.89
N LEU A 89 11.16 5.34 -5.30
CA LEU A 89 11.62 4.32 -4.37
C LEU A 89 12.52 3.28 -5.04
N LYS A 90 12.18 2.84 -6.25
CA LYS A 90 13.02 1.89 -7.01
C LYS A 90 14.35 2.51 -7.46
N GLN A 91 14.38 3.79 -7.78
CA GLN A 91 15.64 4.50 -8.06
C GLN A 91 16.52 4.61 -6.81
N GLN A 92 15.93 4.90 -5.64
CA GLN A 92 16.65 5.06 -4.38
C GLN A 92 17.18 3.74 -3.83
N PHE A 93 16.37 2.68 -3.84
CA PHE A 93 16.66 1.43 -3.12
C PHE A 93 16.97 0.25 -4.05
N GLN A 94 16.70 0.36 -5.34
CA GLN A 94 16.96 -0.67 -6.36
C GLN A 94 16.45 -2.06 -5.95
N ASN A 95 17.37 -3.01 -5.73
CA ASN A 95 17.06 -4.38 -5.34
C ASN A 95 17.12 -4.64 -3.82
N ASP A 96 17.42 -3.62 -3.02
CA ASP A 96 17.49 -3.76 -1.56
C ASP A 96 16.12 -3.95 -0.92
N ILE A 97 15.05 -3.58 -1.64
CA ILE A 97 13.68 -3.69 -1.15
C ILE A 97 12.76 -4.43 -2.13
N ILE A 98 11.75 -5.08 -1.58
CA ILE A 98 10.60 -5.62 -2.30
C ILE A 98 9.41 -4.71 -2.03
N LEU A 99 8.84 -4.15 -3.10
CA LEU A 99 7.63 -3.33 -3.03
C LEU A 99 6.42 -4.16 -3.44
N LEU A 100 5.42 -4.16 -2.59
CA LEU A 100 4.06 -4.63 -2.86
C LEU A 100 3.18 -3.38 -2.93
N ILE A 101 2.29 -3.33 -3.89
CA ILE A 101 1.41 -2.18 -4.09
C ILE A 101 -0.03 -2.64 -3.88
N ASP A 102 -0.76 -1.92 -3.03
CA ASP A 102 -2.20 -2.10 -2.93
C ASP A 102 -2.89 -1.48 -4.16
N THR A 103 -3.56 -2.31 -4.95
CA THR A 103 -4.28 -1.90 -6.17
C THR A 103 -5.76 -1.60 -5.92
N CYS A 104 -6.16 -1.42 -4.65
CA CYS A 104 -7.54 -1.10 -4.31
C CYS A 104 -7.94 0.31 -4.75
N LEU A 105 -9.14 0.44 -5.34
CA LEU A 105 -9.65 1.71 -5.83
C LEU A 105 -10.18 2.64 -4.71
N CYS A 106 -10.35 2.16 -3.47
CA CYS A 106 -10.94 2.93 -2.38
C CYS A 106 -10.16 4.21 -2.03
N SER A 107 -8.83 4.23 -2.25
CA SER A 107 -8.01 5.43 -2.06
C SER A 107 -8.18 6.47 -3.18
N ILE A 108 -8.78 6.09 -4.32
CA ILE A 108 -8.88 6.90 -5.54
C ILE A 108 -10.31 7.38 -5.78
N THR A 109 -11.32 6.54 -5.49
CA THR A 109 -12.73 6.88 -5.71
C THR A 109 -13.24 7.95 -4.73
N PRO A 110 -14.19 8.83 -5.15
CA PRO A 110 -14.73 9.89 -4.29
C PRO A 110 -15.50 9.38 -3.07
N ASP A 111 -16.16 8.24 -3.22
CA ASP A 111 -16.97 7.60 -2.17
C ASP A 111 -16.17 6.64 -1.28
N GLY A 112 -14.87 6.46 -1.58
CA GLY A 112 -14.00 5.56 -0.82
C GLY A 112 -14.33 4.08 -0.99
N HIS A 113 -15.06 3.73 -2.05
CA HIS A 113 -15.46 2.35 -2.32
C HIS A 113 -14.47 1.62 -3.23
N CYS A 114 -14.28 0.31 -3.01
CA CYS A 114 -13.36 -0.52 -3.80
C CYS A 114 -13.87 -0.82 -5.22
N GLY A 115 -15.09 -0.48 -5.54
CA GLY A 115 -15.69 -0.63 -6.85
C GLY A 115 -16.31 0.67 -7.33
N ILE A 116 -16.40 0.83 -8.64
CA ILE A 116 -17.05 1.99 -9.26
C ILE A 116 -18.55 1.82 -9.18
N SER A 117 -19.22 2.77 -8.50
CA SER A 117 -20.66 2.72 -8.31
C SER A 117 -21.39 3.54 -9.38
N HIS A 118 -22.52 3.03 -9.88
CA HIS A 118 -23.49 3.74 -10.67
C HIS A 118 -24.90 3.48 -10.15
N LYS A 119 -25.68 4.53 -9.80
CA LYS A 119 -27.04 4.41 -9.23
C LYS A 119 -27.11 3.43 -8.05
N LYS A 120 -26.16 3.51 -7.11
CA LYS A 120 -26.03 2.64 -5.92
C LYS A 120 -25.75 1.14 -6.21
N LYS A 121 -25.35 0.80 -7.43
CA LYS A 121 -24.90 -0.56 -7.79
C LYS A 121 -23.46 -0.50 -8.29
N ILE A 122 -22.71 -1.57 -8.05
CA ILE A 122 -21.35 -1.69 -8.57
C ILE A 122 -21.39 -1.97 -10.06
N ASP A 123 -20.70 -1.13 -10.84
CA ASP A 123 -20.45 -1.35 -12.27
C ASP A 123 -19.20 -2.22 -12.40
N LEU A 124 -19.41 -3.52 -12.57
CA LEU A 124 -18.31 -4.48 -12.65
C LEU A 124 -17.39 -4.23 -13.85
N LYS A 125 -17.94 -3.81 -15.00
CA LYS A 125 -17.13 -3.55 -16.22
C LYS A 125 -16.16 -2.41 -15.99
N LYS A 126 -16.64 -1.28 -15.45
CA LYS A 126 -15.80 -0.13 -15.12
C LYS A 126 -14.82 -0.42 -13.99
N THR A 127 -15.26 -1.20 -12.98
CA THR A 127 -14.38 -1.61 -11.88
C THR A 127 -13.23 -2.47 -12.40
N HIS A 128 -13.49 -3.48 -13.21
CA HIS A 128 -12.46 -4.34 -13.80
C HIS A 128 -11.53 -3.56 -14.73
N TYR A 129 -12.08 -2.64 -15.52
CA TYR A 129 -11.28 -1.77 -16.38
C TYR A 129 -10.30 -0.93 -15.56
N ALA A 130 -10.77 -0.23 -14.53
CA ALA A 130 -9.94 0.60 -13.67
C ALA A 130 -8.87 -0.21 -12.89
N LEU A 131 -9.21 -1.41 -12.41
CA LEU A 131 -8.25 -2.32 -11.76
C LEU A 131 -7.20 -2.86 -12.75
N GLY A 132 -7.52 -2.97 -14.02
CA GLY A 132 -6.57 -3.37 -15.05
C GLY A 132 -5.59 -2.26 -15.43
N LEU A 133 -5.86 -1.00 -15.07
CA LEU A 133 -4.95 0.15 -15.27
C LEU A 133 -4.04 0.41 -14.07
N ALA A 134 -4.43 -0.06 -12.86
CA ALA A 134 -3.68 0.13 -11.63
C ALA A 134 -2.49 -0.84 -11.56
#